data_e51f0f3308a2882fc20febcda56fe89d
#
_entry.id   e51f0f3308a2882fc20febcda56fe89d
#
_cell.length_a   1.000
_cell.length_b   1.000
_cell.length_c   1.000
_cell.angle_alpha   90.00
_cell.angle_beta   90.00
_cell.angle_gamma   90.00
#
_symmetry.space_group_name_H-M   'P 1'
#
loop_
_entity.id
_entity.type
_entity.pdbx_description
1 polymer ?
#
loop_
_entity_poly.entity_id
_entity_poly.type
_entity_poly.pdbx_seq_one_letter_code
_entity_poly.pdbx_strand_id
1 'polypeptide(L)' 'MIDFIVVKKEYCDGILVELVNNLHCEVYEVQVDGIPVFNCTDYQQAEHEYNMECV' A
#
# COMPACT_ATOMS: atom_id res chain seq x y z
N MET A 1 -15.33 12.35 -4.52
CA MET A 1 -13.91 12.60 -4.82
C MET A 1 -13.07 11.41 -4.42
N ILE A 2 -12.17 10.98 -5.29
CA ILE A 2 -11.30 9.83 -5.01
C ILE A 2 -10.03 10.32 -4.33
N ASP A 3 -9.81 9.90 -3.10
CA ASP A 3 -8.62 10.28 -2.34
C ASP A 3 -7.51 9.22 -2.42
N PHE A 4 -7.86 8.03 -2.87
CA PHE A 4 -6.93 6.90 -2.94
C PHE A 4 -7.05 6.19 -4.26
N ILE A 5 -5.91 5.71 -4.76
CA ILE A 5 -5.89 4.79 -5.89
C ILE A 5 -5.16 3.53 -5.43
N VAL A 6 -5.81 2.38 -5.55
CA VAL A 6 -5.16 1.10 -5.25
C VAL A 6 -4.28 0.74 -6.43
N VAL A 7 -2.97 0.73 -6.21
CA VAL A 7 -1.98 0.44 -7.25
C VAL A 7 -1.83 -1.06 -7.42
N LYS A 8 -1.73 -1.78 -6.31
CA LYS A 8 -1.61 -3.24 -6.28
C LYS A 8 -2.35 -3.77 -5.08
N LYS A 9 -2.85 -5.00 -5.19
CA LYS A 9 -3.41 -5.70 -4.03
C LYS A 9 -3.26 -7.20 -4.22
N GLU A 10 -3.08 -7.89 -3.11
CA GLU A 10 -2.97 -9.35 -3.07
C GLU A 10 -3.49 -9.87 -1.74
N TYR A 11 -3.96 -11.12 -1.76
CA TYR A 11 -4.30 -11.82 -0.54
C TYR A 11 -3.14 -12.75 -0.20
N CYS A 12 -2.53 -12.53 0.95
CA CYS A 12 -1.41 -13.33 1.43
C CYS A 12 -1.86 -14.07 2.68
N ASP A 13 -2.05 -15.37 2.58
CA ASP A 13 -2.56 -16.21 3.67
C ASP A 13 -3.91 -15.71 4.21
N GLY A 14 -4.77 -15.23 3.29
CA GLY A 14 -6.09 -14.73 3.65
C GLY A 14 -6.11 -13.29 4.15
N ILE A 15 -4.96 -12.64 4.18
CA ILE A 15 -4.85 -11.24 4.62
C ILE A 15 -4.67 -10.34 3.39
N LEU A 16 -5.48 -9.31 3.28
CA LEU A 16 -5.40 -8.38 2.16
C LEU A 16 -4.25 -7.40 2.38
N VAL A 17 -3.31 -7.38 1.44
CA VAL A 17 -2.20 -6.43 1.42
C VAL A 17 -2.39 -5.54 0.20
N GLU A 18 -2.34 -4.23 0.40
CA GLU A 18 -2.56 -3.25 -0.65
C GLU A 18 -1.45 -2.22 -0.70
N LEU A 19 -1.10 -1.82 -1.92
CA LEU A 19 -0.24 -0.66 -2.15
C LEU A 19 -1.14 0.43 -2.71
N VAL A 20 -1.25 1.53 -1.99
CA VAL A 20 -2.21 2.59 -2.27
C VAL A 20 -1.48 3.91 -2.50
N ASN A 21 -1.91 4.66 -3.50
CA ASN A 21 -1.46 6.03 -3.69
C ASN A 21 -2.48 6.96 -3.03
N ASN A 22 -2.08 7.60 -1.94
CA ASN A 22 -2.92 8.56 -1.24
C ASN A 22 -2.76 9.92 -1.91
N LEU A 23 -3.76 10.30 -2.71
CA LEU A 23 -3.70 11.53 -3.49
C LEU A 23 -3.82 12.78 -2.62
N HIS A 24 -4.45 12.64 -1.47
CA HIS A 24 -4.64 13.77 -0.56
C HIS A 24 -3.32 14.21 0.09
N CYS A 25 -2.52 13.23 0.51
CA CYS A 25 -1.23 13.48 1.16
C CYS A 25 -0.05 13.33 0.22
N GLU A 26 -0.30 12.90 -1.02
CA GLU A 26 0.73 12.68 -2.04
C GLU A 26 1.79 11.69 -1.58
N VAL A 27 1.36 10.61 -0.91
CA VAL A 27 2.25 9.55 -0.46
C VAL A 27 1.72 8.20 -0.93
N TYR A 28 2.61 7.21 -0.94
CA TYR A 28 2.22 5.83 -1.14
C TYR A 28 2.13 5.16 0.22
N GLU A 29 1.11 4.32 0.39
CA GLU A 29 0.89 3.61 1.65
C GLU A 29 0.80 2.13 1.38
N VAL A 30 1.38 1.34 2.29
CA VAL A 30 1.17 -0.11 2.30
C VAL A 30 0.17 -0.37 3.42
N GLN A 31 -0.94 -1.04 3.06
CA GLN A 31 -2.00 -1.34 4.02
C GLN A 31 -2.13 -2.85 4.16
N VAL A 32 -2.26 -3.31 5.39
CA VAL A 32 -2.47 -4.71 5.72
C VAL A 32 -3.80 -4.81 6.45
N ASP A 33 -4.73 -5.56 5.87
CA ASP A 33 -6.08 -5.72 6.40
C ASP A 33 -6.77 -4.37 6.62
N GLY A 34 -6.54 -3.44 5.69
CA GLY A 34 -7.13 -2.11 5.74
C GLY A 34 -6.42 -1.13 6.67
N ILE A 35 -5.34 -1.56 7.32
CA ILE A 35 -4.60 -0.73 8.27
C ILE A 35 -3.28 -0.27 7.64
N PRO A 36 -3.02 1.04 7.54
CA PRO A 36 -1.74 1.52 7.00
C PRO A 36 -0.60 1.13 7.95
N VAL A 37 0.40 0.43 7.40
CA VAL A 37 1.57 0.00 8.18
C VAL A 37 2.84 0.71 7.76
N PHE A 38 2.83 1.37 6.61
CA PHE A 38 4.00 2.06 6.08
C PHE A 38 3.56 3.12 5.08
N ASN A 39 4.25 4.25 5.05
CA ASN A 39 4.03 5.24 4.00
C ASN A 39 5.35 5.93 3.63
N CYS A 40 5.42 6.41 2.40
CA CYS A 40 6.58 7.17 1.92
C CYS A 40 6.20 7.86 0.61
N THR A 41 7.07 8.76 0.16
CA THR A 41 6.86 9.48 -1.09
C THR A 41 7.48 8.79 -2.30
N ASP A 42 8.32 7.78 -2.07
CA ASP A 42 9.03 7.06 -3.14
C ASP A 42 8.31 5.77 -3.46
N TYR A 43 7.80 5.66 -4.69
CA TYR A 43 7.09 4.47 -5.14
C TYR A 43 7.93 3.20 -5.03
N GLN A 44 9.21 3.26 -5.39
CA GLN A 44 10.06 2.07 -5.36
C GLN A 44 10.22 1.54 -3.95
N GLN A 45 10.36 2.42 -2.98
CA GLN A 45 10.47 2.04 -1.59
C GLN A 45 9.15 1.45 -1.09
N ALA A 46 8.04 2.06 -1.46
CA ALA A 46 6.71 1.57 -1.08
C ALA A 46 6.47 0.19 -1.69
N GLU A 47 6.84 -0.01 -2.95
CA GLU A 47 6.69 -1.31 -3.59
C GLU A 47 7.54 -2.37 -2.90
N HIS A 48 8.75 -2.01 -2.49
CA HIS A 48 9.62 -2.93 -1.74
C HIS A 48 8.95 -3.37 -0.43
N GLU A 49 8.40 -2.41 0.31
CA GLU A 49 7.70 -2.72 1.56
C GLU A 49 6.45 -3.57 1.31
N TYR A 50 5.73 -3.28 0.23
CA TYR A 50 4.57 -4.09 -0.15
C TYR A 50 4.98 -5.54 -0.38
N ASN A 51 6.08 -5.75 -1.11
CA ASN A 51 6.57 -7.11 -1.40
C ASN A 51 7.04 -7.81 -0.12
N MET A 52 7.58 -7.08 0.82
CA MET A 52 8.02 -7.64 2.11
C MET A 52 6.84 -8.14 2.93
N GLU A 53 5.69 -7.48 2.85
CA GLU A 53 4.50 -7.89 3.59
C GLU A 53 3.91 -9.18 3.02
N CYS A 54 4.17 -9.47 1.76
CA CYS A 54 3.63 -10.61 1.06
C CYS A 54 4.63 -11.76 0.90
N VAL A 55 5.61 -11.84 1.72
CA VAL A 55 6.60 -12.92 1.64
C VAL A 55 6.10 -14.20 2.29
#